data_c367fc79edbae34caa410360dd17d4df
#
_entry.id   c367fc79edbae34caa410360dd17d4df
#
_cell.length_a   1.000
_cell.length_b   1.000
_cell.length_c   1.000
_cell.angle_alpha   90.00
_cell.angle_beta   90.00
_cell.angle_gamma   90.00
#
_symmetry.space_group_name_H-M   'P 1'
#
loop_
_entity.id
_entity.type
_entity.pdbx_description
1 polymer ?
#
loop_
_entity_poly.entity_id
_entity_poly.type
_entity_poly.pdbx_seq_one_letter_code
_entity_poly.pdbx_strand_id
1 'polypeptide(L)'
;MTLPRQVLTISSQVAVGLVGNSMIYPTLLALGVTPVALSTIMLSNHPGHARPEGIAVPAEKLAAMLERLIALGFLSEDIIVVTGYFADNAQIEAIAPIIARLPKSFYLCDPVLGDTHTGVYVAEAVATAIRDRLVPLADGLTPNAFELGWLTGEDVHDMGSARRAGRVFAGKSLVVTSIPHGNNLSTALFENGRVHAVTRPKLASVPHGTGDLLAAFLAGRLARGHAFADSLGFAVAATEHVITQSLGSVSLDLARGLKDIASLEAFAVSHG
;
A
#
# COMPACT_ATOMS: atom_id res chain seq x y z
N MET A 1 -28.30 0.89 1.12
CA MET A 1 -26.84 0.78 0.87
C MET A 1 -26.15 1.64 1.93
N THR A 2 -25.31 1.05 2.75
CA THR A 2 -24.43 1.79 3.65
C THR A 2 -23.38 2.54 2.82
N LEU A 3 -23.11 3.81 3.18
CA LEU A 3 -22.05 4.58 2.52
C LEU A 3 -20.70 3.91 2.78
N PRO A 4 -19.76 3.93 1.81
CA PRO A 4 -18.40 3.45 2.05
C PRO A 4 -17.73 4.26 3.18
N ARG A 5 -16.87 3.61 3.97
CA ARG A 5 -16.04 4.28 4.96
C ARG A 5 -15.07 5.23 4.28
N GLN A 6 -14.64 6.26 4.98
CA GLN A 6 -13.54 7.11 4.51
C GLN A 6 -12.22 6.34 4.56
N VAL A 7 -11.26 6.75 3.71
CA VAL A 7 -9.88 6.27 3.75
C VAL A 7 -8.94 7.45 3.95
N LEU A 8 -8.25 7.50 5.08
CA LEU A 8 -7.14 8.42 5.31
C LEU A 8 -5.86 7.82 4.74
N THR A 9 -5.21 8.53 3.84
CA THR A 9 -3.93 8.10 3.27
C THR A 9 -2.81 9.06 3.66
N ILE A 10 -1.68 8.51 4.10
CA ILE A 10 -0.48 9.27 4.47
C ILE A 10 0.68 8.68 3.67
N SER A 11 1.05 9.32 2.56
CA SER A 11 2.07 8.85 1.62
C SER A 11 2.66 10.00 0.80
N SER A 12 3.58 9.70 -0.11
CA SER A 12 4.17 10.69 -1.03
C SER A 12 3.14 11.24 -2.03
N GLN A 13 3.46 12.39 -2.62
CA GLN A 13 2.76 12.97 -3.76
C GLN A 13 3.76 13.36 -4.84
N VAL A 14 3.50 12.98 -6.09
CA VAL A 14 4.31 13.36 -7.23
C VAL A 14 3.45 14.02 -8.31
N ALA A 15 4.01 15.00 -9.05
CA ALA A 15 3.29 15.61 -10.16
C ALA A 15 3.27 14.69 -11.39
N VAL A 16 4.36 13.94 -11.61
CA VAL A 16 4.49 12.97 -12.71
C VAL A 16 5.06 11.66 -12.20
N GLY A 17 4.56 10.52 -12.72
CA GLY A 17 5.06 9.18 -12.38
C GLY A 17 4.23 8.43 -11.34
N LEU A 18 3.03 8.92 -11.06
CA LEU A 18 1.92 8.27 -10.31
C LEU A 18 2.34 7.22 -9.27
N VAL A 19 2.76 7.67 -8.10
CA VAL A 19 3.03 6.86 -6.90
C VAL A 19 2.40 7.53 -5.68
N GLY A 20 2.31 6.83 -4.57
CA GLY A 20 1.75 7.35 -3.31
C GLY A 20 0.35 7.92 -3.49
N ASN A 21 0.08 9.08 -2.92
CA ASN A 21 -1.23 9.73 -2.97
C ASN A 21 -1.66 10.10 -4.39
N SER A 22 -0.71 10.36 -5.32
CA SER A 22 -1.04 10.59 -6.73
C SER A 22 -1.65 9.37 -7.41
N MET A 23 -1.41 8.16 -6.86
CA MET A 23 -1.99 6.88 -7.27
C MET A 23 -3.21 6.52 -6.43
N ILE A 24 -3.06 6.56 -5.09
CA ILE A 24 -4.05 6.06 -4.14
C ILE A 24 -5.35 6.88 -4.23
N TYR A 25 -5.25 8.21 -4.27
CA TYR A 25 -6.40 9.12 -4.27
C TYR A 25 -7.37 8.87 -5.44
N PRO A 26 -6.92 8.92 -6.72
CA PRO A 26 -7.81 8.67 -7.86
C PRO A 26 -8.35 7.22 -7.89
N THR A 27 -7.57 6.24 -7.41
CA THR A 27 -8.01 4.84 -7.35
C THR A 27 -9.17 4.67 -6.37
N LEU A 28 -9.11 5.29 -5.19
CA LEU A 28 -10.20 5.27 -4.22
C LEU A 28 -11.46 5.95 -4.76
N LEU A 29 -11.32 7.11 -5.43
CA LEU A 29 -12.45 7.78 -6.08
C LEU A 29 -13.12 6.90 -7.14
N ALA A 30 -12.34 6.19 -7.96
CA ALA A 30 -12.86 5.27 -8.97
C ALA A 30 -13.65 4.09 -8.36
N LEU A 31 -13.35 3.72 -7.12
CA LEU A 31 -14.11 2.73 -6.33
C LEU A 31 -15.31 3.35 -5.59
N GLY A 32 -15.58 4.65 -5.75
CA GLY A 32 -16.66 5.34 -5.04
C GLY A 32 -16.38 5.55 -3.54
N VAL A 33 -15.11 5.58 -3.14
CA VAL A 33 -14.67 5.81 -1.76
C VAL A 33 -14.17 7.24 -1.63
N THR A 34 -14.48 7.92 -0.51
CA THR A 34 -14.00 9.28 -0.23
C THR A 34 -12.61 9.23 0.42
N PRO A 35 -11.54 9.66 -0.27
CA PRO A 35 -10.21 9.71 0.31
C PRO A 35 -9.97 11.03 1.06
N VAL A 36 -9.21 10.94 2.15
CA VAL A 36 -8.56 12.08 2.82
C VAL A 36 -7.06 11.86 2.71
N ALA A 37 -6.33 12.76 2.07
CA ALA A 37 -4.91 12.54 1.77
C ALA A 37 -4.00 13.56 2.45
N LEU A 38 -2.99 13.08 3.16
CA LEU A 38 -1.90 13.86 3.72
C LEU A 38 -0.59 13.45 3.02
N SER A 39 0.11 14.43 2.45
CA SER A 39 1.36 14.16 1.74
C SER A 39 2.56 14.27 2.68
N THR A 40 3.44 13.26 2.67
CA THR A 40 4.71 13.25 3.42
C THR A 40 5.80 14.02 2.67
N ILE A 41 5.74 14.00 1.34
CA ILE A 41 6.63 14.72 0.44
C ILE A 41 5.86 15.09 -0.84
N MET A 42 6.19 16.22 -1.43
CA MET A 42 5.71 16.63 -2.75
C MET A 42 6.89 16.73 -3.70
N LEU A 43 6.84 16.00 -4.81
CA LEU A 43 7.92 15.92 -5.80
C LEU A 43 7.40 16.28 -7.20
N SER A 44 8.29 16.85 -8.02
CA SER A 44 8.03 17.12 -9.45
C SER A 44 7.77 15.82 -10.22
N ASN A 45 8.51 14.75 -9.91
CA ASN A 45 8.42 13.45 -10.60
C ASN A 45 8.88 12.31 -9.67
N HIS A 46 8.55 11.09 -10.07
CA HIS A 46 9.11 9.90 -9.41
C HIS A 46 10.63 9.82 -9.65
N PRO A 47 11.45 9.50 -8.62
CA PRO A 47 12.91 9.41 -8.74
C PRO A 47 13.41 8.45 -9.83
N GLY A 48 12.64 7.44 -10.19
CA GLY A 48 12.95 6.49 -11.27
C GLY A 48 12.98 7.11 -12.67
N HIS A 49 12.43 8.32 -12.88
CA HIS A 49 12.53 9.05 -14.16
C HIS A 49 13.77 9.91 -14.24
N ALA A 50 14.03 10.67 -13.17
CA ALA A 50 15.18 11.56 -13.01
C ALA A 50 15.20 12.06 -11.57
N ARG A 51 16.30 12.73 -11.17
CA ARG A 51 16.35 13.40 -9.85
C ARG A 51 15.22 14.42 -9.74
N PRO A 52 14.30 14.25 -8.78
CA PRO A 52 13.18 15.16 -8.60
C PRO A 52 13.59 16.43 -7.85
N GLU A 53 12.82 17.49 -8.08
CA GLU A 53 12.76 18.65 -7.19
C GLU A 53 11.50 18.53 -6.33
N GLY A 54 11.58 19.02 -5.09
CA GLY A 54 10.41 18.94 -4.21
C GLY A 54 10.71 19.31 -2.76
N ILE A 55 9.74 19.07 -1.91
CA ILE A 55 9.80 19.41 -0.49
C ILE A 55 9.20 18.29 0.36
N ALA A 56 9.93 17.81 1.35
CA ALA A 56 9.38 17.01 2.42
C ALA A 56 8.54 17.89 3.34
N VAL A 57 7.37 17.42 3.73
CA VAL A 57 6.52 18.12 4.71
C VAL A 57 7.17 17.98 6.09
N PRO A 58 7.45 19.08 6.81
CA PRO A 58 8.01 18.98 8.14
C PRO A 58 7.13 18.13 9.08
N ALA A 59 7.77 17.33 9.93
CA ALA A 59 7.08 16.36 10.79
C ALA A 59 6.00 17.02 11.68
N GLU A 60 6.33 18.17 12.27
CA GLU A 60 5.39 18.93 13.10
C GLU A 60 4.21 19.50 12.30
N LYS A 61 4.40 19.79 11.01
CA LYS A 61 3.32 20.24 10.14
C LYS A 61 2.41 19.09 9.72
N LEU A 62 3.00 17.93 9.41
CA LEU A 62 2.23 16.71 9.08
C LEU A 62 1.34 16.31 10.26
N ALA A 63 1.90 16.28 11.49
CA ALA A 63 1.15 16.01 12.72
C ALA A 63 0.06 17.05 12.97
N ALA A 64 0.38 18.36 12.84
CA ALA A 64 -0.58 19.43 13.04
C ALA A 64 -1.75 19.39 12.04
N MET A 65 -1.50 19.01 10.77
CA MET A 65 -2.56 18.82 9.78
C MET A 65 -3.48 17.66 10.17
N LEU A 66 -2.93 16.52 10.58
CA LEU A 66 -3.73 15.37 11.02
C LEU A 66 -4.57 15.72 12.26
N GLU A 67 -3.96 16.35 13.28
CA GLU A 67 -4.67 16.83 14.48
C GLU A 67 -5.78 17.82 14.12
N ARG A 68 -5.55 18.69 13.14
CA ARG A 68 -6.56 19.66 12.71
C ARG A 68 -7.75 18.98 12.05
N LEU A 69 -7.53 17.95 11.22
CA LEU A 69 -8.61 17.17 10.62
C LEU A 69 -9.46 16.47 11.69
N ILE A 70 -8.79 15.91 12.72
CA ILE A 70 -9.48 15.29 13.87
C ILE A 70 -10.31 16.33 14.63
N ALA A 71 -9.71 17.47 14.99
CA ALA A 71 -10.36 18.52 15.77
C ALA A 71 -11.57 19.14 15.05
N LEU A 72 -11.57 19.14 13.72
CA LEU A 72 -12.67 19.63 12.90
C LEU A 72 -13.75 18.56 12.61
N GLY A 73 -13.55 17.32 13.07
CA GLY A 73 -14.50 16.23 12.83
C GLY A 73 -14.58 15.81 11.36
N PHE A 74 -13.51 16.01 10.57
CA PHE A 74 -13.49 15.61 9.15
C PHE A 74 -13.18 14.12 8.95
N LEU A 75 -12.73 13.42 9.99
CA LEU A 75 -12.46 11.99 9.97
C LEU A 75 -13.61 11.24 10.65
N SER A 76 -14.17 10.23 9.97
CA SER A 76 -15.19 9.36 10.55
C SER A 76 -14.59 8.46 11.64
N GLU A 77 -15.43 8.03 12.60
CA GLU A 77 -15.01 7.16 13.70
C GLU A 77 -14.60 5.74 13.25
N ASP A 78 -15.01 5.34 12.05
CA ASP A 78 -14.70 4.03 11.46
C ASP A 78 -13.76 4.13 10.25
N ILE A 79 -12.96 5.20 10.17
CA ILE A 79 -12.04 5.46 9.07
C ILE A 79 -11.04 4.31 8.86
N ILE A 80 -10.69 4.03 7.62
CA ILE A 80 -9.56 3.17 7.29
C ILE A 80 -8.33 4.06 7.12
N VAL A 81 -7.23 3.69 7.74
CA VAL A 81 -5.94 4.39 7.61
C VAL A 81 -5.04 3.59 6.68
N VAL A 82 -4.37 4.27 5.76
CA VAL A 82 -3.33 3.69 4.90
C VAL A 82 -2.07 4.55 5.02
N THR A 83 -0.96 3.94 5.37
CA THR A 83 0.35 4.62 5.29
C THR A 83 1.20 3.97 4.20
N GLY A 84 1.96 4.80 3.48
CA GLY A 84 2.92 4.38 2.47
C GLY A 84 4.28 5.02 2.71
N TYR A 85 4.83 5.72 1.69
CA TYR A 85 6.16 6.32 1.74
C TYR A 85 6.28 7.46 2.76
N PHE A 86 7.38 7.47 3.52
CA PHE A 86 7.82 8.56 4.37
C PHE A 86 9.19 9.09 3.92
N ALA A 87 9.34 10.41 3.96
CA ALA A 87 10.59 11.07 3.58
C ALA A 87 11.61 11.11 4.73
N ASP A 88 11.12 11.04 5.99
CA ASP A 88 11.91 11.23 7.21
C ASP A 88 11.31 10.41 8.36
N ASN A 89 12.18 9.84 9.21
CA ASN A 89 11.75 9.12 10.41
C ASN A 89 11.03 10.02 11.42
N ALA A 90 11.36 11.33 11.49
CA ALA A 90 10.65 12.26 12.36
C ALA A 90 9.16 12.38 12.01
N GLN A 91 8.78 12.24 10.74
CA GLN A 91 7.37 12.19 10.33
C GLN A 91 6.66 10.99 10.96
N ILE A 92 7.32 9.82 10.97
CA ILE A 92 6.78 8.59 11.56
C ILE A 92 6.63 8.75 13.07
N GLU A 93 7.66 9.24 13.75
CA GLU A 93 7.63 9.49 15.19
C GLU A 93 6.51 10.47 15.59
N ALA A 94 6.25 11.48 14.75
CA ALA A 94 5.21 12.47 15.00
C ALA A 94 3.79 11.93 14.81
N ILE A 95 3.56 11.06 13.79
CA ILE A 95 2.21 10.61 13.44
C ILE A 95 1.81 9.28 14.10
N ALA A 96 2.76 8.38 14.40
CA ALA A 96 2.45 7.07 14.98
C ALA A 96 1.61 7.17 16.27
N PRO A 97 1.91 8.07 17.23
CA PRO A 97 1.06 8.25 18.41
C PRO A 97 -0.35 8.74 18.09
N ILE A 98 -0.51 9.51 16.99
CA ILE A 98 -1.83 9.99 16.57
C ILE A 98 -2.61 8.84 15.96
N ILE A 99 -2.00 8.06 15.05
CA ILE A 99 -2.63 6.86 14.47
C ILE A 99 -3.04 5.86 15.56
N ALA A 100 -2.21 5.67 16.59
CA ALA A 100 -2.52 4.73 17.67
C ALA A 100 -3.83 5.05 18.39
N ARG A 101 -4.19 6.34 18.54
CA ARG A 101 -5.40 6.80 19.25
C ARG A 101 -6.58 7.15 18.33
N LEU A 102 -6.41 7.12 17.00
CA LEU A 102 -7.52 7.35 16.09
C LEU A 102 -8.59 6.26 16.25
N PRO A 103 -9.88 6.63 16.35
CA PRO A 103 -10.97 5.69 16.22
C PRO A 103 -11.03 5.22 14.76
N LYS A 104 -10.39 4.09 14.48
CA LYS A 104 -10.27 3.53 13.13
C LYS A 104 -10.82 2.13 13.08
N SER A 105 -11.40 1.75 11.93
CA SER A 105 -11.88 0.38 11.71
C SER A 105 -10.76 -0.56 11.26
N PHE A 106 -9.73 -0.03 10.59
CA PHE A 106 -8.59 -0.79 10.09
C PHE A 106 -7.39 0.12 9.78
N TYR A 107 -6.19 -0.35 10.09
CA TYR A 107 -4.96 0.31 9.67
C TYR A 107 -4.13 -0.62 8.77
N LEU A 108 -3.98 -0.23 7.50
CA LEU A 108 -3.13 -0.87 6.50
C LEU A 108 -1.80 -0.11 6.41
N CYS A 109 -0.71 -0.77 6.78
CA CYS A 109 0.64 -0.25 6.58
C CYS A 109 1.26 -0.87 5.33
N ASP A 110 1.53 -0.06 4.33
CA ASP A 110 2.38 -0.40 3.20
C ASP A 110 3.81 0.02 3.54
N PRO A 111 4.70 -0.94 3.87
CA PRO A 111 6.04 -0.62 4.35
C PRO A 111 6.98 -0.36 3.18
N VAL A 112 6.84 0.80 2.56
CA VAL A 112 7.62 1.22 1.39
C VAL A 112 9.09 1.39 1.77
N LEU A 113 9.89 0.33 1.61
CA LEU A 113 11.31 0.27 2.00
C LEU A 113 12.24 0.10 0.80
N GLY A 114 11.87 -0.76 -0.14
CA GLY A 114 12.75 -1.19 -1.20
C GLY A 114 12.20 -2.31 -2.06
N ASP A 115 13.01 -2.80 -2.97
CA ASP A 115 12.69 -3.96 -3.80
C ASP A 115 13.94 -4.80 -4.11
N THR A 116 13.73 -5.96 -4.73
CA THR A 116 14.80 -6.91 -5.07
C THR A 116 15.84 -6.34 -6.05
N HIS A 117 15.46 -5.35 -6.87
CA HIS A 117 16.35 -4.79 -7.89
C HIS A 117 17.19 -3.63 -7.38
N THR A 118 16.57 -2.76 -6.57
CA THR A 118 17.21 -1.54 -6.05
C THR A 118 17.76 -1.71 -4.64
N GLY A 119 17.35 -2.75 -3.90
CA GLY A 119 17.61 -2.86 -2.48
C GLY A 119 16.78 -1.85 -1.68
N VAL A 120 17.21 -1.52 -0.48
CA VAL A 120 16.58 -0.48 0.35
C VAL A 120 16.87 0.89 -0.26
N TYR A 121 15.83 1.68 -0.55
CA TYR A 121 15.95 3.02 -1.14
C TYR A 121 15.53 4.15 -0.18
N VAL A 122 15.01 3.82 0.99
CA VAL A 122 14.78 4.79 2.07
C VAL A 122 15.97 4.83 3.02
N ALA A 123 16.12 5.91 3.78
CA ALA A 123 17.14 5.98 4.82
C ALA A 123 16.89 4.87 5.88
N GLU A 124 17.96 4.30 6.43
CA GLU A 124 17.88 3.24 7.44
C GLU A 124 17.02 3.64 8.66
N ALA A 125 17.12 4.91 9.09
CA ALA A 125 16.31 5.45 10.16
C ALA A 125 14.80 5.43 9.84
N VAL A 126 14.41 5.65 8.57
CA VAL A 126 13.02 5.56 8.11
C VAL A 126 12.56 4.11 8.14
N ALA A 127 13.35 3.19 7.56
CA ALA A 127 13.03 1.78 7.54
C ALA A 127 12.85 1.21 8.97
N THR A 128 13.77 1.57 9.87
CA THR A 128 13.70 1.20 11.29
C THR A 128 12.45 1.78 11.97
N ALA A 129 12.13 3.05 11.74
CA ALA A 129 10.94 3.67 12.30
C ALA A 129 9.65 3.03 11.78
N ILE A 130 9.56 2.68 10.49
CA ILE A 130 8.41 1.92 9.95
C ILE A 130 8.26 0.60 10.71
N ARG A 131 9.33 -0.21 10.81
CA ARG A 131 9.31 -1.50 11.49
C ARG A 131 8.91 -1.38 12.96
N ASP A 132 9.48 -0.42 13.69
CA ASP A 132 9.38 -0.35 15.15
C ASP A 132 8.17 0.47 15.63
N ARG A 133 7.62 1.39 14.79
CA ARG A 133 6.52 2.30 15.16
C ARG A 133 5.22 2.04 14.44
N LEU A 134 5.25 1.78 13.11
CA LEU A 134 4.03 1.63 12.31
C LEU A 134 3.56 0.18 12.22
N VAL A 135 4.47 -0.74 11.95
CA VAL A 135 4.15 -2.18 11.81
C VAL A 135 3.45 -2.75 13.05
N PRO A 136 3.85 -2.42 14.30
CA PRO A 136 3.13 -2.91 15.48
C PRO A 136 1.69 -2.42 15.57
N LEU A 137 1.40 -1.19 15.11
CA LEU A 137 0.07 -0.58 15.15
C LEU A 137 -0.88 -1.09 14.06
N ALA A 138 -0.33 -1.65 12.97
CA ALA A 138 -1.11 -2.05 11.81
C ALA A 138 -1.95 -3.30 12.06
N ASP A 139 -3.17 -3.31 11.52
CA ASP A 139 -4.05 -4.48 11.44
C ASP A 139 -3.71 -5.31 10.21
N GLY A 140 -3.22 -4.67 9.13
CA GLY A 140 -2.76 -5.30 7.91
C GLY A 140 -1.47 -4.71 7.37
N LEU A 141 -0.72 -5.52 6.61
CA LEU A 141 0.55 -5.15 5.98
C LEU A 141 0.55 -5.57 4.51
N THR A 142 1.22 -4.78 3.64
CA THR A 142 1.34 -5.09 2.20
C THR A 142 2.81 -5.11 1.70
N PRO A 143 3.77 -5.74 2.41
CA PRO A 143 5.13 -5.79 1.93
C PRO A 143 5.26 -6.58 0.62
N ASN A 144 6.24 -6.23 -0.21
CA ASN A 144 6.76 -7.16 -1.19
C ASN A 144 7.68 -8.22 -0.53
N ALA A 145 8.12 -9.24 -1.30
CA ALA A 145 8.96 -10.31 -0.77
C ALA A 145 10.29 -9.79 -0.16
N PHE A 146 10.89 -8.77 -0.79
CA PHE A 146 12.11 -8.13 -0.28
C PHE A 146 11.86 -7.40 1.05
N GLU A 147 10.80 -6.62 1.12
CA GLU A 147 10.40 -5.87 2.32
C GLU A 147 10.06 -6.81 3.48
N LEU A 148 9.32 -7.90 3.19
CA LEU A 148 9.05 -8.93 4.20
C LEU A 148 10.35 -9.51 4.75
N GLY A 149 11.30 -9.82 3.86
CA GLY A 149 12.63 -10.31 4.26
C GLY A 149 13.37 -9.31 5.14
N TRP A 150 13.38 -8.03 4.76
CA TRP A 150 14.00 -6.96 5.55
C TRP A 150 13.35 -6.79 6.93
N LEU A 151 12.02 -6.79 6.99
CA LEU A 151 11.26 -6.62 8.24
C LEU A 151 11.48 -7.77 9.23
N THR A 152 11.76 -8.97 8.73
CA THR A 152 11.85 -10.19 9.55
C THR A 152 13.27 -10.73 9.73
N GLY A 153 14.22 -10.28 8.92
CA GLY A 153 15.58 -10.83 8.84
C GLY A 153 15.66 -12.19 8.13
N GLU A 154 14.57 -12.60 7.44
CA GLU A 154 14.47 -13.88 6.73
C GLU A 154 14.74 -13.71 5.23
N ASP A 155 15.23 -14.75 4.56
CA ASP A 155 15.31 -14.78 3.09
C ASP A 155 14.00 -15.28 2.50
N VAL A 156 13.33 -14.42 1.73
CA VAL A 156 12.01 -14.69 1.12
C VAL A 156 12.16 -14.90 -0.38
N HIS A 157 12.18 -16.16 -0.82
CA HIS A 157 12.42 -16.57 -2.20
C HIS A 157 11.32 -17.48 -2.80
N ASP A 158 10.36 -17.91 -1.98
CA ASP A 158 9.20 -18.72 -2.38
C ASP A 158 8.03 -18.58 -1.39
N MET A 159 6.92 -19.26 -1.67
CA MET A 159 5.73 -19.26 -0.80
C MET A 159 6.04 -19.85 0.60
N GLY A 160 6.89 -20.85 0.69
CA GLY A 160 7.25 -21.49 1.96
C GLY A 160 8.05 -20.56 2.86
N SER A 161 9.05 -19.87 2.32
CA SER A 161 9.83 -18.86 3.03
C SER A 161 8.99 -17.64 3.39
N ALA A 162 8.10 -17.16 2.51
CA ALA A 162 7.16 -16.09 2.81
C ALA A 162 6.23 -16.47 3.99
N ARG A 163 5.72 -17.71 4.01
CA ARG A 163 4.89 -18.22 5.12
C ARG A 163 5.67 -18.29 6.44
N ARG A 164 6.94 -18.69 6.41
CA ARG A 164 7.78 -18.72 7.63
C ARG A 164 8.06 -17.32 8.15
N ALA A 165 8.51 -16.43 7.27
CA ALA A 165 8.78 -15.04 7.61
C ALA A 165 7.54 -14.32 8.15
N GLY A 166 6.38 -14.56 7.54
CA GLY A 166 5.10 -13.96 7.95
C GLY A 166 4.60 -14.37 9.33
N ARG A 167 5.14 -15.43 9.96
CA ARG A 167 4.68 -15.89 11.28
C ARG A 167 4.83 -14.85 12.38
N VAL A 168 5.80 -13.95 12.28
CA VAL A 168 5.99 -12.88 13.27
C VAL A 168 4.84 -11.88 13.27
N PHE A 169 4.03 -11.85 12.20
CA PHE A 169 2.85 -11.00 12.04
C PHE A 169 1.55 -11.76 12.29
N ALA A 170 1.60 -12.89 13.02
CA ALA A 170 0.39 -13.64 13.40
C ALA A 170 -0.63 -12.72 14.09
N GLY A 171 -1.90 -12.82 13.68
CA GLY A 171 -2.98 -11.93 14.13
C GLY A 171 -3.19 -10.69 13.25
N LYS A 172 -2.34 -10.45 12.26
CA LYS A 172 -2.51 -9.41 11.24
C LYS A 172 -2.91 -10.02 9.90
N SER A 173 -3.54 -9.22 9.03
CA SER A 173 -3.75 -9.58 7.62
C SER A 173 -2.49 -9.21 6.83
N LEU A 174 -1.66 -10.19 6.49
CA LEU A 174 -0.40 -9.97 5.77
C LEU A 174 -0.55 -10.31 4.30
N VAL A 175 -0.56 -9.31 3.42
CA VAL A 175 -0.49 -9.51 1.96
C VAL A 175 0.94 -9.34 1.49
N VAL A 176 1.56 -10.41 1.01
CA VAL A 176 2.91 -10.37 0.45
C VAL A 176 2.83 -10.39 -1.05
N THR A 177 3.44 -9.39 -1.70
CA THR A 177 3.50 -9.29 -3.15
C THR A 177 4.84 -9.78 -3.70
N SER A 178 4.89 -10.04 -5.00
CA SER A 178 6.13 -10.39 -5.72
C SER A 178 6.85 -11.63 -5.17
N ILE A 179 6.12 -12.59 -4.59
CA ILE A 179 6.70 -13.87 -4.15
C ILE A 179 7.08 -14.67 -5.38
N PRO A 180 8.36 -15.07 -5.56
CA PRO A 180 8.79 -15.87 -6.71
C PRO A 180 8.09 -17.23 -6.77
N HIS A 181 7.64 -17.62 -7.98
CA HIS A 181 7.01 -18.91 -8.26
C HIS A 181 7.36 -19.40 -9.69
N GLY A 182 8.57 -19.89 -9.87
CA GLY A 182 9.10 -20.23 -11.21
C GLY A 182 9.13 -18.97 -12.10
N ASN A 183 8.48 -19.02 -13.26
CA ASN A 183 8.34 -17.87 -14.17
C ASN A 183 7.17 -16.94 -13.82
N ASN A 184 6.52 -17.20 -12.69
CA ASN A 184 5.38 -16.41 -12.20
C ASN A 184 5.76 -15.64 -10.95
N LEU A 185 4.86 -14.73 -10.54
CA LEU A 185 4.85 -14.09 -9.22
C LEU A 185 3.53 -14.42 -8.52
N SER A 186 3.60 -14.68 -7.23
CA SER A 186 2.42 -14.84 -6.39
C SER A 186 2.22 -13.61 -5.51
N THR A 187 0.96 -13.21 -5.34
CA THR A 187 0.51 -12.32 -4.28
C THR A 187 -0.31 -13.16 -3.32
N ALA A 188 0.08 -13.21 -2.05
CA ALA A 188 -0.53 -14.07 -1.05
C ALA A 188 -0.95 -13.31 0.21
N LEU A 189 -2.16 -13.55 0.68
CA LEU A 189 -2.66 -13.15 1.99
C LEU A 189 -2.44 -14.30 2.98
N PHE A 190 -1.75 -14.00 4.06
CA PHE A 190 -1.61 -14.85 5.24
C PHE A 190 -2.50 -14.27 6.35
N GLU A 191 -3.53 -14.98 6.72
CA GLU A 191 -4.52 -14.53 7.70
C GLU A 191 -5.13 -15.72 8.46
N ASN A 192 -5.20 -15.62 9.77
CA ASN A 192 -5.84 -16.66 10.62
C ASN A 192 -5.32 -18.09 10.36
N GLY A 193 -4.01 -18.22 10.06
CA GLY A 193 -3.36 -19.51 9.75
C GLY A 193 -3.63 -20.04 8.34
N ARG A 194 -4.47 -19.36 7.54
CA ARG A 194 -4.79 -19.70 6.16
C ARG A 194 -3.92 -18.92 5.19
N VAL A 195 -3.76 -19.45 3.98
CA VAL A 195 -3.10 -18.79 2.86
C VAL A 195 -4.07 -18.69 1.70
N HIS A 196 -4.25 -17.49 1.19
CA HIS A 196 -5.01 -17.19 -0.02
C HIS A 196 -4.04 -16.62 -1.04
N ALA A 197 -3.93 -17.19 -2.23
CA ALA A 197 -2.93 -16.72 -3.19
C ALA A 197 -3.49 -16.59 -4.61
N VAL A 198 -2.96 -15.61 -5.33
CA VAL A 198 -3.14 -15.42 -6.76
C VAL A 198 -1.76 -15.45 -7.41
N THR A 199 -1.55 -16.36 -8.37
CA THR A 199 -0.29 -16.50 -9.09
C THR A 199 -0.47 -16.07 -10.54
N ARG A 200 0.38 -15.15 -11.02
CA ARG A 200 0.31 -14.58 -12.36
C ARG A 200 1.67 -14.61 -13.05
N PRO A 201 1.72 -14.68 -14.39
CA PRO A 201 2.97 -14.57 -15.14
C PRO A 201 3.72 -13.28 -14.77
N LYS A 202 5.04 -13.39 -14.62
CA LYS A 202 5.88 -12.20 -14.39
C LYS A 202 5.90 -11.35 -15.66
N LEU A 203 5.49 -10.09 -15.56
CA LEU A 203 5.55 -9.13 -16.66
C LEU A 203 6.98 -8.59 -16.81
N ALA A 204 7.42 -8.42 -18.06
CA ALA A 204 8.82 -8.06 -18.36
C ALA A 204 9.18 -6.63 -17.97
N SER A 205 8.21 -5.71 -18.03
CA SER A 205 8.41 -4.30 -17.68
C SER A 205 7.13 -3.78 -17.03
N VAL A 206 7.25 -3.34 -15.81
CA VAL A 206 6.13 -2.82 -15.02
C VAL A 206 6.51 -1.43 -14.52
N PRO A 207 5.69 -0.39 -14.79
CA PRO A 207 5.92 0.94 -14.24
C PRO A 207 5.88 0.95 -12.71
N HIS A 208 6.51 1.96 -12.08
CA HIS A 208 6.44 2.16 -10.64
C HIS A 208 5.02 2.46 -10.16
N GLY A 209 4.75 2.23 -8.85
CA GLY A 209 3.47 2.55 -8.20
C GLY A 209 2.49 1.38 -8.10
N THR A 210 2.85 0.18 -8.53
CA THR A 210 1.96 -1.00 -8.47
C THR A 210 1.66 -1.45 -7.04
N GLY A 211 2.59 -1.23 -6.09
CA GLY A 211 2.37 -1.44 -4.66
C GLY A 211 1.30 -0.50 -4.11
N ASP A 212 1.47 0.81 -4.33
CA ASP A 212 0.48 1.84 -3.96
C ASP A 212 -0.91 1.53 -4.56
N LEU A 213 -0.93 1.07 -5.82
CA LEU A 213 -2.16 0.73 -6.52
C LEU A 213 -2.86 -0.47 -5.88
N LEU A 214 -2.12 -1.54 -5.57
CA LEU A 214 -2.66 -2.72 -4.89
C LEU A 214 -3.19 -2.36 -3.49
N ALA A 215 -2.42 -1.60 -2.72
CA ALA A 215 -2.83 -1.12 -1.40
C ALA A 215 -4.11 -0.27 -1.48
N ALA A 216 -4.23 0.59 -2.50
CA ALA A 216 -5.42 1.39 -2.74
C ALA A 216 -6.65 0.52 -3.07
N PHE A 217 -6.51 -0.51 -3.92
CA PHE A 217 -7.60 -1.43 -4.22
C PHE A 217 -8.03 -2.23 -2.99
N LEU A 218 -7.09 -2.73 -2.19
CA LEU A 218 -7.40 -3.42 -0.93
C LEU A 218 -8.14 -2.49 0.03
N ALA A 219 -7.62 -1.28 0.29
CA ALA A 219 -8.25 -0.30 1.17
C ALA A 219 -9.64 0.12 0.68
N GLY A 220 -9.80 0.33 -0.62
CA GLY A 220 -11.09 0.68 -1.22
C GLY A 220 -12.13 -0.43 -1.10
N ARG A 221 -11.73 -1.69 -1.23
CA ARG A 221 -12.61 -2.86 -1.01
C ARG A 221 -13.02 -2.96 0.46
N LEU A 222 -12.06 -2.81 1.38
CA LEU A 222 -12.34 -2.77 2.81
C LEU A 222 -13.31 -1.63 3.17
N ALA A 223 -13.12 -0.45 2.61
CA ALA A 223 -14.01 0.70 2.80
C ALA A 223 -15.45 0.41 2.37
N ARG A 224 -15.62 -0.43 1.35
CA ARG A 224 -16.93 -0.89 0.85
C ARG A 224 -17.50 -2.08 1.63
N GLY A 225 -16.84 -2.51 2.70
CA GLY A 225 -17.31 -3.59 3.60
C GLY A 225 -16.95 -5.01 3.17
N HIS A 226 -16.06 -5.18 2.17
CA HIS A 226 -15.57 -6.52 1.80
C HIS A 226 -14.52 -7.00 2.79
N ALA A 227 -14.47 -8.30 3.06
CA ALA A 227 -13.39 -8.90 3.83
C ALA A 227 -12.05 -8.83 3.07
N PHE A 228 -10.94 -8.92 3.79
CA PHE A 228 -9.60 -8.83 3.18
C PHE A 228 -9.37 -10.00 2.21
N ALA A 229 -9.73 -11.22 2.61
CA ALA A 229 -9.63 -12.41 1.77
C ALA A 229 -10.44 -12.28 0.45
N ASP A 230 -11.65 -11.72 0.51
CA ASP A 230 -12.51 -11.50 -0.65
C ASP A 230 -12.02 -10.35 -1.55
N SER A 231 -11.10 -9.55 -1.03
CA SER A 231 -10.54 -8.39 -1.76
C SER A 231 -9.31 -8.75 -2.58
N LEU A 232 -8.57 -9.82 -2.22
CA LEU A 232 -7.29 -10.17 -2.82
C LEU A 232 -7.40 -10.41 -4.34
N GLY A 233 -8.32 -11.28 -4.76
CA GLY A 233 -8.49 -11.62 -6.17
C GLY A 233 -8.83 -10.39 -7.03
N PHE A 234 -9.71 -9.51 -6.53
CA PHE A 234 -10.04 -8.25 -7.19
C PHE A 234 -8.83 -7.30 -7.23
N ALA A 235 -8.14 -7.09 -6.11
CA ALA A 235 -7.02 -6.16 -6.05
C ALA A 235 -5.88 -6.55 -7.01
N VAL A 236 -5.56 -7.86 -7.10
CA VAL A 236 -4.56 -8.35 -8.05
C VAL A 236 -5.06 -8.20 -9.49
N ALA A 237 -6.31 -8.55 -9.80
CA ALA A 237 -6.89 -8.41 -11.14
C ALA A 237 -6.90 -6.94 -11.59
N ALA A 238 -7.33 -6.03 -10.70
CA ALA A 238 -7.39 -4.61 -10.99
C ALA A 238 -6.00 -4.00 -11.19
N THR A 239 -5.02 -4.40 -10.38
CA THR A 239 -3.62 -3.97 -10.55
C THR A 239 -3.06 -4.46 -11.89
N GLU A 240 -3.23 -5.74 -12.23
CA GLU A 240 -2.78 -6.29 -13.52
C GLU A 240 -3.50 -5.62 -14.71
N HIS A 241 -4.79 -5.31 -14.58
CA HIS A 241 -5.54 -4.58 -15.60
C HIS A 241 -4.91 -3.21 -15.87
N VAL A 242 -4.66 -2.40 -14.83
CA VAL A 242 -4.03 -1.08 -14.98
C VAL A 242 -2.62 -1.22 -15.59
N ILE A 243 -1.81 -2.19 -15.15
CA ILE A 243 -0.50 -2.46 -15.72
C ILE A 243 -0.62 -2.76 -17.23
N THR A 244 -1.56 -3.62 -17.62
CA THR A 244 -1.76 -4.03 -19.02
C THR A 244 -2.17 -2.84 -19.88
N GLN A 245 -3.02 -1.94 -19.39
CA GLN A 245 -3.39 -0.71 -20.09
C GLN A 245 -2.23 0.30 -20.20
N SER A 246 -1.15 0.08 -19.43
CA SER A 246 -0.01 0.98 -19.33
C SER A 246 1.24 0.45 -20.04
N LEU A 247 1.16 -0.72 -20.70
CA LEU A 247 2.30 -1.33 -21.38
C LEU A 247 2.88 -0.37 -22.44
N GLY A 248 4.19 -0.18 -22.40
CA GLY A 248 4.91 0.76 -23.27
C GLY A 248 4.88 2.22 -22.82
N SER A 249 4.22 2.54 -21.69
CA SER A 249 4.25 3.85 -21.07
C SER A 249 5.33 3.93 -19.99
N VAL A 250 5.85 5.13 -19.73
CA VAL A 250 6.84 5.38 -18.67
C VAL A 250 6.20 5.40 -17.26
N SER A 251 4.88 5.54 -17.17
CA SER A 251 4.09 5.51 -15.93
C SER A 251 2.78 4.78 -16.15
N LEU A 252 2.10 4.40 -15.06
CA LEU A 252 0.78 3.80 -15.11
C LEU A 252 -0.24 4.79 -15.73
N ASP A 253 -1.11 4.29 -16.62
CA ASP A 253 -2.19 5.07 -17.24
C ASP A 253 -3.49 4.85 -16.46
N LEU A 254 -3.70 5.67 -15.43
CA LEU A 254 -4.90 5.58 -14.61
C LEU A 254 -6.16 6.01 -15.36
N ALA A 255 -6.04 6.90 -16.34
CA ALA A 255 -7.20 7.37 -17.10
C ALA A 255 -7.86 6.22 -17.89
N ARG A 256 -7.05 5.30 -18.40
CA ARG A 256 -7.55 4.08 -19.05
C ARG A 256 -7.81 2.96 -18.06
N GLY A 257 -6.86 2.72 -17.17
CA GLY A 257 -6.88 1.56 -16.27
C GLY A 257 -7.95 1.63 -15.18
N LEU A 258 -8.41 2.83 -14.79
CA LEU A 258 -9.49 2.96 -13.80
C LEU A 258 -10.88 3.07 -14.43
N LYS A 259 -10.98 3.13 -15.76
CA LYS A 259 -12.30 3.16 -16.41
C LYS A 259 -13.03 1.85 -16.12
N ASP A 260 -14.26 1.96 -15.63
CA ASP A 260 -15.13 0.82 -15.28
C ASP A 260 -14.51 -0.20 -14.30
N ILE A 261 -13.47 0.20 -13.56
CA ILE A 261 -12.69 -0.69 -12.68
C ILE A 261 -13.55 -1.40 -11.62
N ALA A 262 -14.63 -0.76 -11.16
CA ALA A 262 -15.50 -1.31 -10.13
C ALA A 262 -16.29 -2.56 -10.60
N SER A 263 -16.40 -2.78 -11.92
CA SER A 263 -17.09 -3.91 -12.53
C SER A 263 -16.13 -5.04 -12.97
N LEU A 264 -14.82 -4.89 -12.72
CA LEU A 264 -13.82 -5.88 -13.10
C LEU A 264 -14.03 -7.19 -12.34
N GLU A 265 -13.94 -8.31 -13.05
CA GLU A 265 -13.98 -9.64 -12.45
C GLU A 265 -12.71 -9.93 -11.65
N ALA A 266 -12.87 -10.48 -10.46
CA ALA A 266 -11.75 -10.89 -9.61
C ALA A 266 -11.09 -12.17 -10.17
N PHE A 267 -9.76 -12.28 -9.98
CA PHE A 267 -9.08 -13.55 -10.23
C PHE A 267 -9.48 -14.60 -9.20
N ALA A 268 -9.46 -15.87 -9.65
CA ALA A 268 -9.62 -17.00 -8.74
C ALA A 268 -8.47 -17.02 -7.70
N VAL A 269 -8.83 -17.28 -6.46
CA VAL A 269 -7.90 -17.35 -5.32
C VAL A 269 -7.73 -18.82 -4.94
N SER A 270 -6.49 -19.31 -4.88
CA SER A 270 -6.17 -20.62 -4.33
C SER A 270 -6.15 -20.55 -2.79
N HIS A 271 -6.52 -21.63 -2.15
CA HIS A 271 -6.58 -21.74 -0.69
C HIS A 271 -5.64 -22.85 -0.22
N GLY A 272 -4.78 -22.57 0.77
CA GLY A 272 -3.80 -23.50 1.33
C GLY A 272 -3.64 -23.41 2.86
#